data_9b8685dedd6f8ca2f40755ffc79ffcd3
#
_entry.id   9b8685dedd6f8ca2f40755ffc79ffcd3
#
_cell.length_a   1.000
_cell.length_b   1.000
_cell.length_c   1.000
_cell.angle_alpha   90.00
_cell.angle_beta   90.00
_cell.angle_gamma   90.00
#
_symmetry.space_group_name_H-M   'P 1'
#
loop_
_entity.id
_entity.type
_entity.pdbx_description
1 polymer ?
#
loop_
_entity_poly.entity_id
_entity_poly.type
_entity_poly.pdbx_seq_one_letter_code
_entity_poly.pdbx_strand_id
1 'polypeptide(L)'
;MDIFGALKDIVGEDAVSRNPEELFMYSRDPGAQVPRKADYVVMPRTAVQVQEILRLANREKIPVTPWGGGFTLSALVVPNRGGIVLDMKRMDRILEVSEINRYVLLEAGVSQGALREYLKKHHPRLQHSTPEAPPTVTVAGNVLIQGHGHISPRYGINSDMVNGMEVVLPTGEICTVGSPCVSPSWFSRGPLPDLAGLFIGWFGTTGVVTRLSLKLYPRPPYREVLAFSSDDIDAIPEAIFETTQLDLLEDFFLIMQEKPDWMNHIFYIIIVSAHFEEELELKKAAFKEMFRAFKGGACMTYVEDLHPALRKRFLDVPPLAALAADFRKGGGFEYTGAILPLDRVPEAWRKGIEISHRHGMVCSYVHQVLTCHSIMFGFNYSFNRADPEEIEHTRAALAESNRTALDLGGLIWKGEVDAQRMTLDRMDPETARLIQKIKRVMDPNGIMNPGNWEA
;
A
#
# COMPACT_ATOMS: atom_id res chain seq x y z
N MET A 1 10.49 6.93 -36.53
CA MET A 1 9.17 7.55 -36.27
C MET A 1 9.31 8.65 -35.24
N ASP A 2 8.60 9.77 -35.37
CA ASP A 2 8.56 10.78 -34.30
C ASP A 2 7.60 10.33 -33.20
N ILE A 3 8.14 9.72 -32.17
CA ILE A 3 7.35 9.19 -31.03
C ILE A 3 6.69 10.33 -30.27
N PHE A 4 7.37 11.46 -30.07
CA PHE A 4 6.82 12.58 -29.34
C PHE A 4 5.62 13.22 -30.09
N GLY A 5 5.73 13.36 -31.41
CA GLY A 5 4.62 13.81 -32.26
C GLY A 5 3.42 12.85 -32.18
N ALA A 6 3.67 11.54 -32.29
CA ALA A 6 2.61 10.54 -32.18
C ALA A 6 1.90 10.54 -30.80
N LEU A 7 2.66 10.74 -29.70
CA LEU A 7 2.07 10.87 -28.37
C LEU A 7 1.23 12.15 -28.23
N LYS A 8 1.66 13.28 -28.83
CA LYS A 8 0.86 14.51 -28.89
C LYS A 8 -0.45 14.31 -29.65
N ASP A 9 -0.42 13.59 -30.76
CA ASP A 9 -1.63 13.30 -31.55
C ASP A 9 -2.65 12.47 -30.75
N ILE A 10 -2.19 11.59 -29.84
CA ILE A 10 -3.06 10.74 -29.01
C ILE A 10 -3.69 11.52 -27.86
N VAL A 11 -2.90 12.29 -27.10
CA VAL A 11 -3.36 12.85 -25.81
C VAL A 11 -3.52 14.37 -25.82
N GLY A 12 -3.04 15.07 -26.86
CA GLY A 12 -2.95 16.52 -26.93
C GLY A 12 -1.62 17.06 -26.40
N GLU A 13 -1.30 18.28 -26.81
CA GLU A 13 0.01 18.90 -26.54
C GLU A 13 0.24 19.17 -25.04
N ASP A 14 -0.82 19.49 -24.30
CA ASP A 14 -0.80 19.77 -22.84
C ASP A 14 -0.73 18.51 -21.95
N ALA A 15 -0.74 17.33 -22.55
CA ALA A 15 -0.79 16.05 -21.85
C ALA A 15 0.43 15.16 -22.09
N VAL A 16 1.46 15.68 -22.76
CA VAL A 16 2.71 14.96 -22.99
C VAL A 16 3.90 15.90 -22.80
N SER A 17 4.93 15.41 -22.12
CA SER A 17 6.16 16.18 -21.89
C SER A 17 7.42 15.35 -22.09
N ARG A 18 8.49 16.03 -22.52
CA ARG A 18 9.88 15.58 -22.52
C ARG A 18 10.82 16.60 -21.85
N ASN A 19 10.24 17.59 -21.14
CA ASN A 19 11.00 18.62 -20.46
C ASN A 19 11.81 18.00 -19.31
N PRO A 20 13.12 18.28 -19.21
CA PRO A 20 13.99 17.70 -18.19
C PRO A 20 13.51 17.93 -16.76
N GLU A 21 12.94 19.09 -16.46
CA GLU A 21 12.39 19.45 -15.14
C GLU A 21 11.18 18.58 -14.77
N GLU A 22 10.28 18.35 -15.72
CA GLU A 22 9.12 17.49 -15.52
C GLU A 22 9.54 16.02 -15.40
N LEU A 23 10.42 15.54 -16.28
CA LEU A 23 10.96 14.18 -16.23
C LEU A 23 11.69 13.91 -14.90
N PHE A 24 12.35 14.94 -14.32
CA PHE A 24 12.99 14.81 -13.02
C PHE A 24 12.01 14.47 -11.90
N MET A 25 10.81 15.04 -11.92
CA MET A 25 9.77 14.76 -10.92
C MET A 25 9.34 13.29 -10.90
N TYR A 26 9.41 12.62 -12.05
CA TYR A 26 9.06 11.21 -12.21
C TYR A 26 10.25 10.25 -12.10
N SER A 27 11.46 10.78 -11.86
CA SER A 27 12.67 9.95 -11.78
C SER A 27 12.87 9.24 -10.46
N ARG A 28 12.07 9.57 -9.44
CA ARG A 28 12.22 9.07 -8.06
C ARG A 28 10.91 9.13 -7.29
N ASP A 29 10.82 8.36 -6.24
CA ASP A 29 9.88 8.53 -5.14
C ASP A 29 10.60 9.06 -3.87
N PRO A 30 9.97 9.17 -2.70
CA PRO A 30 10.65 9.61 -1.47
C PRO A 30 11.70 8.65 -0.91
N GLY A 31 11.83 7.44 -1.46
CA GLY A 31 12.77 6.41 -1.01
C GLY A 31 14.23 6.67 -1.34
N ALA A 32 15.10 5.75 -0.92
CA ALA A 32 16.55 5.81 -1.09
C ALA A 32 17.03 5.25 -2.46
N GLN A 33 16.13 4.73 -3.29
CA GLN A 33 16.48 4.06 -4.54
C GLN A 33 17.10 5.01 -5.57
N VAL A 34 17.90 4.44 -6.49
CA VAL A 34 18.57 5.22 -7.52
C VAL A 34 17.56 5.84 -8.48
N PRO A 35 17.62 7.17 -8.69
CA PRO A 35 16.74 7.82 -9.65
C PRO A 35 16.95 7.30 -11.07
N ARG A 36 15.85 7.15 -11.84
CA ARG A 36 15.88 6.71 -13.24
C ARG A 36 15.07 7.67 -14.10
N LYS A 37 15.57 8.07 -15.23
CA LYS A 37 14.91 9.01 -16.14
C LYS A 37 13.99 8.28 -17.12
N ALA A 38 12.77 8.82 -17.29
CA ALA A 38 11.93 8.52 -18.44
C ALA A 38 12.36 9.31 -19.68
N ASP A 39 11.89 8.92 -20.84
CA ASP A 39 12.01 9.69 -22.08
C ASP A 39 10.82 10.63 -22.27
N TYR A 40 9.64 10.18 -21.82
CA TYR A 40 8.37 10.92 -21.93
C TYR A 40 7.51 10.72 -20.68
N VAL A 41 6.74 11.76 -20.34
CA VAL A 41 5.60 11.67 -19.42
C VAL A 41 4.33 11.90 -20.22
N VAL A 42 3.33 11.03 -20.05
CA VAL A 42 2.06 11.11 -20.80
C VAL A 42 0.90 10.97 -19.81
N MET A 43 -0.09 11.86 -19.92
CA MET A 43 -1.24 11.97 -19.02
C MET A 43 -2.57 11.71 -19.78
N PRO A 44 -2.99 10.45 -19.99
CA PRO A 44 -4.23 10.14 -20.67
C PRO A 44 -5.46 10.54 -19.84
N ARG A 45 -6.58 10.76 -20.52
CA ARG A 45 -7.90 11.04 -19.93
C ARG A 45 -8.93 9.93 -20.16
N THR A 46 -8.62 8.99 -21.04
CA THR A 46 -9.54 7.91 -21.41
C THR A 46 -8.82 6.58 -21.62
N ALA A 47 -9.55 5.47 -21.45
CA ALA A 47 -9.03 4.13 -21.73
C ALA A 47 -8.60 3.96 -23.20
N VAL A 48 -9.25 4.66 -24.12
CA VAL A 48 -8.88 4.65 -25.55
C VAL A 48 -7.51 5.31 -25.77
N GLN A 49 -7.23 6.43 -25.10
CA GLN A 49 -5.89 7.03 -25.16
C GLN A 49 -4.83 6.10 -24.58
N VAL A 50 -5.10 5.43 -23.46
CA VAL A 50 -4.20 4.40 -22.89
C VAL A 50 -3.97 3.28 -23.91
N GLN A 51 -5.02 2.80 -24.58
CA GLN A 51 -4.95 1.78 -25.62
C GLN A 51 -4.01 2.20 -26.75
N GLU A 52 -4.19 3.41 -27.29
CA GLU A 52 -3.36 3.91 -28.42
C GLU A 52 -1.90 4.10 -27.99
N ILE A 53 -1.65 4.57 -26.75
CA ILE A 53 -0.30 4.68 -26.20
C ILE A 53 0.36 3.29 -26.09
N LEU A 54 -0.37 2.29 -25.56
CA LEU A 54 0.18 0.94 -25.42
C LEU A 54 0.41 0.26 -26.76
N ARG A 55 -0.48 0.47 -27.75
CA ARG A 55 -0.27 0.00 -29.14
C ARG A 55 0.97 0.60 -29.79
N LEU A 56 1.17 1.92 -29.59
CA LEU A 56 2.37 2.60 -30.07
C LEU A 56 3.62 2.03 -29.38
N ALA A 57 3.60 1.95 -28.05
CA ALA A 57 4.70 1.46 -27.26
C ALA A 57 5.05 -0.01 -27.59
N ASN A 58 4.04 -0.85 -27.77
CA ASN A 58 4.23 -2.27 -28.12
C ASN A 58 4.85 -2.43 -29.51
N ARG A 59 4.38 -1.66 -30.51
CA ARG A 59 4.93 -1.66 -31.87
C ARG A 59 6.39 -1.20 -31.91
N GLU A 60 6.70 -0.12 -31.20
CA GLU A 60 8.02 0.52 -31.18
C GLU A 60 8.94 -0.08 -30.07
N LYS A 61 8.43 -1.03 -29.26
CA LYS A 61 9.12 -1.66 -28.12
C LYS A 61 9.63 -0.65 -27.08
N ILE A 62 8.80 0.35 -26.79
CA ILE A 62 9.12 1.40 -25.82
C ILE A 62 8.62 0.96 -24.43
N PRO A 63 9.46 0.98 -23.39
CA PRO A 63 9.03 0.71 -22.02
C PRO A 63 7.92 1.65 -21.56
N VAL A 64 6.96 1.12 -20.79
CA VAL A 64 5.86 1.90 -20.20
C VAL A 64 5.76 1.61 -18.71
N THR A 65 5.87 2.63 -17.88
CA THR A 65 5.72 2.54 -16.43
C THR A 65 4.45 3.25 -16.01
N PRO A 66 3.40 2.54 -15.57
CA PRO A 66 2.18 3.15 -15.03
C PRO A 66 2.47 3.91 -13.74
N TRP A 67 1.92 5.12 -13.62
CA TRP A 67 2.15 6.00 -12.49
C TRP A 67 0.81 6.46 -11.87
N GLY A 68 0.63 6.22 -10.58
CA GLY A 68 -0.48 6.74 -9.79
C GLY A 68 -0.07 7.98 -8.98
N GLY A 69 -0.02 7.86 -7.65
CA GLY A 69 0.41 8.93 -6.75
C GLY A 69 1.93 9.14 -6.64
N GLY A 70 2.75 8.21 -7.11
CA GLY A 70 4.22 8.30 -7.02
C GLY A 70 4.79 8.12 -5.62
N PHE A 71 4.09 7.40 -4.75
CA PHE A 71 4.43 7.28 -3.32
C PHE A 71 4.54 5.83 -2.86
N THR A 72 5.27 5.02 -3.64
CA THR A 72 5.44 3.60 -3.31
C THR A 72 6.49 3.35 -2.23
N LEU A 73 7.47 4.26 -2.07
CA LEU A 73 8.60 4.14 -1.15
C LEU A 73 9.51 2.92 -1.43
N SER A 74 9.47 2.41 -2.65
CA SER A 74 10.24 1.23 -3.08
C SER A 74 10.52 1.29 -4.59
N ALA A 75 10.42 2.48 -5.17
CA ALA A 75 10.70 2.78 -6.57
C ALA A 75 9.93 1.93 -7.60
N LEU A 76 8.79 1.33 -7.23
CA LEU A 76 7.98 0.50 -8.15
C LEU A 76 7.46 1.26 -9.38
N VAL A 77 7.35 2.59 -9.28
CA VAL A 77 6.91 3.49 -10.34
C VAL A 77 8.08 4.20 -11.04
N VAL A 78 9.32 3.96 -10.63
CA VAL A 78 10.51 4.55 -11.26
C VAL A 78 10.79 3.81 -12.57
N PRO A 79 10.99 4.53 -13.71
CA PRO A 79 11.16 3.91 -15.02
C PRO A 79 12.53 3.24 -15.16
N ASN A 80 12.67 1.99 -14.75
CA ASN A 80 13.95 1.26 -14.69
C ASN A 80 14.71 1.22 -16.04
N ARG A 81 13.99 1.26 -17.17
CA ARG A 81 14.55 1.20 -18.52
C ARG A 81 14.15 2.40 -19.38
N GLY A 82 13.89 3.56 -18.78
CA GLY A 82 13.46 4.74 -19.53
C GLY A 82 12.04 4.60 -20.09
N GLY A 83 11.79 5.12 -21.30
CA GLY A 83 10.52 5.01 -22.00
C GLY A 83 9.48 6.00 -21.50
N ILE A 84 8.23 5.57 -21.47
CA ILE A 84 7.06 6.38 -21.14
C ILE A 84 6.65 6.17 -19.68
N VAL A 85 6.58 7.24 -18.88
CA VAL A 85 5.79 7.27 -17.66
C VAL A 85 4.35 7.61 -18.03
N LEU A 86 3.44 6.69 -17.74
CA LEU A 86 2.03 6.83 -18.00
C LEU A 86 1.30 7.28 -16.73
N ASP A 87 1.13 8.60 -16.57
CA ASP A 87 0.54 9.19 -15.39
C ASP A 87 -0.99 9.19 -15.48
N MET A 88 -1.62 8.39 -14.63
CA MET A 88 -3.07 8.16 -14.63
C MET A 88 -3.87 9.27 -13.93
N LYS A 89 -3.25 10.27 -13.33
CA LYS A 89 -3.94 11.28 -12.48
C LYS A 89 -4.97 12.13 -13.19
N ARG A 90 -4.98 12.21 -14.53
CA ARG A 90 -6.04 12.89 -15.29
C ARG A 90 -7.29 12.02 -15.53
N MET A 91 -7.28 10.75 -15.12
CA MET A 91 -8.44 9.86 -15.06
C MET A 91 -8.97 9.82 -13.64
N ASP A 92 -9.58 10.90 -13.17
CA ASP A 92 -9.83 11.20 -11.75
C ASP A 92 -11.32 11.28 -11.37
N ARG A 93 -12.22 10.75 -12.20
CA ARG A 93 -13.66 10.80 -11.97
C ARG A 93 -14.14 9.66 -11.08
N ILE A 94 -14.98 9.99 -10.10
CA ILE A 94 -15.85 9.03 -9.41
C ILE A 94 -17.09 8.87 -10.28
N LEU A 95 -17.28 7.68 -10.85
CA LEU A 95 -18.27 7.44 -11.91
C LEU A 95 -19.63 7.06 -11.34
N GLU A 96 -19.65 6.25 -10.28
CA GLU A 96 -20.88 5.75 -9.67
C GLU A 96 -20.65 5.41 -8.20
N VAL A 97 -21.63 5.67 -7.34
CA VAL A 97 -21.75 5.09 -6.00
C VAL A 97 -23.11 4.45 -5.86
N SER A 98 -23.13 3.14 -5.63
CA SER A 98 -24.36 2.40 -5.34
C SER A 98 -24.48 2.19 -3.81
N GLU A 99 -25.40 2.91 -3.16
CA GLU A 99 -25.59 2.78 -1.70
C GLU A 99 -26.18 1.43 -1.30
N ILE A 100 -27.13 0.92 -2.10
CA ILE A 100 -27.80 -0.37 -1.80
C ILE A 100 -26.81 -1.51 -2.02
N ASN A 101 -26.06 -1.51 -3.13
CA ASN A 101 -25.09 -2.55 -3.45
C ASN A 101 -23.73 -2.31 -2.79
N ARG A 102 -23.53 -1.16 -2.13
CA ARG A 102 -22.33 -0.78 -1.38
C ARG A 102 -21.06 -0.93 -2.22
N TYR A 103 -21.02 -0.27 -3.37
CA TYR A 103 -19.80 -0.16 -4.17
C TYR A 103 -19.61 1.26 -4.71
N VAL A 104 -18.37 1.56 -5.03
CA VAL A 104 -17.98 2.73 -5.81
C VAL A 104 -17.27 2.27 -7.09
N LEU A 105 -17.62 2.88 -8.22
CA LEU A 105 -16.88 2.77 -9.48
C LEU A 105 -16.11 4.07 -9.71
N LEU A 106 -14.82 3.95 -9.94
CA LEU A 106 -13.93 5.10 -10.10
C LEU A 106 -12.85 4.87 -11.17
N GLU A 107 -12.30 5.94 -11.70
CA GLU A 107 -11.14 5.93 -12.58
C GLU A 107 -9.84 5.78 -11.77
N ALA A 108 -8.79 5.25 -12.41
CA ALA A 108 -7.55 4.86 -11.73
C ALA A 108 -6.76 6.01 -11.11
N GLY A 109 -6.97 7.24 -11.56
CA GLY A 109 -6.33 8.44 -11.02
C GLY A 109 -7.03 9.07 -9.82
N VAL A 110 -8.20 8.56 -9.40
CA VAL A 110 -8.90 9.08 -8.21
C VAL A 110 -8.02 8.90 -6.99
N SER A 111 -7.77 10.02 -6.27
CA SER A 111 -6.98 9.99 -5.05
C SER A 111 -7.78 9.52 -3.84
N GLN A 112 -7.07 8.99 -2.83
CA GLN A 112 -7.67 8.59 -1.54
C GLN A 112 -8.39 9.76 -0.86
N GLY A 113 -7.78 10.96 -0.91
CA GLY A 113 -8.39 12.17 -0.37
C GLY A 113 -9.68 12.55 -1.08
N ALA A 114 -9.69 12.51 -2.42
CA ALA A 114 -10.87 12.84 -3.21
C ALA A 114 -12.03 11.89 -2.93
N LEU A 115 -11.77 10.56 -2.90
CA LEU A 115 -12.80 9.58 -2.60
C LEU A 115 -13.35 9.74 -1.19
N ARG A 116 -12.48 9.92 -0.19
CA ARG A 116 -12.87 10.11 1.20
C ARG A 116 -13.79 11.33 1.38
N GLU A 117 -13.40 12.49 0.84
CA GLU A 117 -14.19 13.71 0.95
C GLU A 117 -15.50 13.62 0.14
N TYR A 118 -15.48 12.95 -1.01
CA TYR A 118 -16.69 12.71 -1.79
C TYR A 118 -17.71 11.86 -1.02
N LEU A 119 -17.28 10.73 -0.44
CA LEU A 119 -18.15 9.86 0.36
C LEU A 119 -18.66 10.59 1.60
N LYS A 120 -17.79 11.31 2.32
CA LYS A 120 -18.18 12.08 3.50
C LYS A 120 -19.27 13.10 3.20
N LYS A 121 -19.19 13.75 2.04
CA LYS A 121 -20.13 14.80 1.62
C LYS A 121 -21.45 14.26 1.06
N HIS A 122 -21.39 13.22 0.24
CA HIS A 122 -22.52 12.74 -0.55
C HIS A 122 -23.11 11.42 -0.05
N HIS A 123 -22.32 10.59 0.63
CA HIS A 123 -22.69 9.25 1.13
C HIS A 123 -22.17 9.04 2.56
N PRO A 124 -22.55 9.88 3.55
CA PRO A 124 -21.93 9.92 4.88
C PRO A 124 -22.07 8.65 5.71
N ARG A 125 -22.96 7.75 5.31
CA ARG A 125 -23.17 6.44 5.93
C ARG A 125 -22.22 5.34 5.44
N LEU A 126 -21.41 5.65 4.40
CA LEU A 126 -20.49 4.73 3.76
C LEU A 126 -19.04 5.20 3.91
N GLN A 127 -18.14 4.24 3.92
CA GLN A 127 -16.69 4.46 3.90
C GLN A 127 -16.00 3.42 3.02
N HIS A 128 -14.80 3.75 2.55
CA HIS A 128 -13.85 2.82 1.97
C HIS A 128 -12.66 2.64 2.94
N SER A 129 -11.86 1.62 2.73
CA SER A 129 -10.65 1.38 3.52
C SER A 129 -9.55 2.37 3.12
N THR A 130 -9.35 3.41 3.92
CA THR A 130 -8.37 4.47 3.66
C THR A 130 -7.02 4.08 4.25
N PRO A 131 -5.93 4.01 3.44
CA PRO A 131 -4.60 3.68 3.93
C PRO A 131 -3.98 4.83 4.73
N GLU A 132 -3.02 4.51 5.60
CA GLU A 132 -2.12 5.47 6.19
C GLU A 132 -1.09 5.93 5.14
N ALA A 133 -1.49 6.90 4.32
CA ALA A 133 -0.69 7.41 3.22
C ALA A 133 -1.11 8.86 2.89
N PRO A 134 -0.27 9.64 2.18
CA PRO A 134 -0.66 10.95 1.71
C PRO A 134 -1.98 10.92 0.94
N PRO A 135 -2.86 11.92 1.10
CA PRO A 135 -4.18 11.95 0.46
C PRO A 135 -4.11 11.97 -1.08
N THR A 136 -2.94 12.27 -1.64
CA THR A 136 -2.67 12.30 -3.08
C THR A 136 -2.37 10.94 -3.70
N VAL A 137 -2.16 9.88 -2.90
CA VAL A 137 -1.99 8.52 -3.46
C VAL A 137 -3.30 8.07 -4.09
N THR A 138 -3.21 7.32 -5.21
CA THR A 138 -4.42 6.86 -5.90
C THR A 138 -5.01 5.62 -5.24
N VAL A 139 -6.34 5.51 -5.30
CA VAL A 139 -7.08 4.34 -4.81
C VAL A 139 -6.64 3.09 -5.55
N ALA A 140 -6.59 3.15 -6.88
CA ALA A 140 -6.13 2.03 -7.71
C ALA A 140 -4.69 1.61 -7.40
N GLY A 141 -3.77 2.57 -7.25
CA GLY A 141 -2.37 2.28 -6.91
C GLY A 141 -2.25 1.51 -5.60
N ASN A 142 -2.98 1.91 -4.56
CA ASN A 142 -2.98 1.20 -3.28
C ASN A 142 -3.52 -0.24 -3.40
N VAL A 143 -4.63 -0.43 -4.11
CA VAL A 143 -5.22 -1.76 -4.35
C VAL A 143 -4.26 -2.68 -5.10
N LEU A 144 -3.63 -2.16 -6.17
CA LEU A 144 -2.77 -2.95 -7.06
C LEU A 144 -1.45 -3.39 -6.42
N ILE A 145 -0.99 -2.69 -5.38
CA ILE A 145 0.16 -3.11 -4.56
C ILE A 145 -0.25 -3.93 -3.32
N GLN A 146 -1.49 -4.43 -3.25
CA GLN A 146 -2.02 -5.14 -2.09
C GLN A 146 -1.95 -4.30 -0.80
N GLY A 147 -2.28 -3.02 -0.92
CA GLY A 147 -2.29 -2.09 0.21
C GLY A 147 -3.40 -2.41 1.21
N HIS A 148 -3.25 -1.88 2.40
CA HIS A 148 -4.21 -1.99 3.48
C HIS A 148 -4.69 -0.60 3.92
N GLY A 149 -5.74 -0.55 4.72
CA GLY A 149 -6.31 0.66 5.28
C GLY A 149 -6.95 0.40 6.64
N HIS A 150 -7.55 1.44 7.22
CA HIS A 150 -8.04 1.47 8.61
C HIS A 150 -9.11 0.43 8.97
N ILE A 151 -9.75 -0.22 7.99
CA ILE A 151 -10.73 -1.30 8.26
C ILE A 151 -10.23 -2.67 7.78
N SER A 152 -8.96 -2.77 7.43
CA SER A 152 -8.37 -4.03 6.96
C SER A 152 -8.42 -5.15 7.99
N PRO A 153 -8.22 -4.93 9.29
CA PRO A 153 -8.34 -6.01 10.27
C PRO A 153 -9.71 -6.69 10.28
N ARG A 154 -10.76 -5.95 9.90
CA ARG A 154 -12.14 -6.45 9.88
C ARG A 154 -12.58 -7.01 8.54
N TYR A 155 -12.13 -6.44 7.42
CA TYR A 155 -12.69 -6.72 6.09
C TYR A 155 -11.65 -7.24 5.08
N GLY A 156 -10.40 -7.42 5.48
CA GLY A 156 -9.30 -7.78 4.60
C GLY A 156 -8.57 -6.56 4.02
N ILE A 157 -7.51 -6.82 3.27
CA ILE A 157 -6.74 -5.77 2.60
C ILE A 157 -7.50 -5.18 1.41
N ASN A 158 -7.06 -4.03 0.91
CA ASN A 158 -7.82 -3.28 -0.10
C ASN A 158 -8.02 -4.04 -1.42
N SER A 159 -7.13 -4.99 -1.75
CA SER A 159 -7.31 -5.88 -2.91
C SER A 159 -8.45 -6.89 -2.74
N ASP A 160 -8.82 -7.27 -1.51
CA ASP A 160 -9.96 -8.16 -1.22
C ASP A 160 -11.30 -7.45 -1.41
N MET A 161 -11.26 -6.12 -1.43
CA MET A 161 -12.42 -5.26 -1.58
C MET A 161 -12.80 -4.99 -3.05
N VAL A 162 -12.04 -5.52 -4.01
CA VAL A 162 -12.27 -5.33 -5.45
C VAL A 162 -13.50 -6.12 -5.92
N ASN A 163 -14.37 -5.46 -6.66
CA ASN A 163 -15.50 -6.08 -7.38
C ASN A 163 -15.20 -6.33 -8.84
N GLY A 164 -14.38 -5.48 -9.47
CA GLY A 164 -14.02 -5.61 -10.87
C GLY A 164 -13.12 -4.47 -11.34
N MET A 165 -12.53 -4.65 -12.51
CA MET A 165 -11.63 -3.67 -13.13
C MET A 165 -11.87 -3.58 -14.63
N GLU A 166 -11.61 -2.40 -15.22
CA GLU A 166 -11.34 -2.22 -16.65
C GLU A 166 -9.84 -2.09 -16.81
N VAL A 167 -9.27 -2.85 -17.72
CA VAL A 167 -7.82 -2.95 -17.92
C VAL A 167 -7.50 -2.83 -19.40
N VAL A 168 -6.43 -2.10 -19.72
CA VAL A 168 -5.81 -2.11 -21.05
C VAL A 168 -4.61 -3.05 -20.99
N LEU A 169 -4.65 -4.11 -21.80
CA LEU A 169 -3.57 -5.07 -21.90
C LEU A 169 -2.35 -4.48 -22.62
N PRO A 170 -1.14 -5.03 -22.43
CA PRO A 170 0.07 -4.52 -23.10
C PRO A 170 -0.01 -4.51 -24.62
N THR A 171 -0.83 -5.38 -25.21
CA THR A 171 -1.10 -5.49 -26.65
C THR A 171 -2.19 -4.53 -27.14
N GLY A 172 -2.85 -3.80 -26.22
CA GLY A 172 -3.81 -2.74 -26.52
C GLY A 172 -5.27 -3.14 -26.49
N GLU A 173 -5.63 -4.35 -26.09
CA GLU A 173 -7.03 -4.73 -25.88
C GLU A 173 -7.55 -4.13 -24.57
N ILE A 174 -8.79 -3.62 -24.61
CA ILE A 174 -9.52 -3.20 -23.41
C ILE A 174 -10.41 -4.34 -22.97
N CYS A 175 -10.25 -4.81 -21.76
CA CYS A 175 -11.12 -5.85 -21.18
C CYS A 175 -11.63 -5.44 -19.80
N THR A 176 -12.70 -6.10 -19.36
CA THR A 176 -13.24 -5.96 -18.00
C THR A 176 -13.19 -7.30 -17.30
N VAL A 177 -12.91 -7.27 -15.98
CA VAL A 177 -12.87 -8.48 -15.12
C VAL A 177 -13.82 -8.28 -13.94
N GLY A 178 -14.34 -9.39 -13.39
CA GLY A 178 -15.41 -9.35 -12.40
C GLY A 178 -16.79 -9.22 -13.05
N SER A 179 -17.82 -8.82 -12.30
CA SER A 179 -19.21 -8.74 -12.80
C SER A 179 -19.38 -7.89 -14.06
N PRO A 180 -18.60 -6.79 -14.31
CA PRO A 180 -18.81 -5.98 -15.51
C PRO A 180 -18.48 -6.70 -16.84
N CYS A 181 -17.84 -7.85 -16.84
CA CYS A 181 -17.60 -8.59 -18.07
C CYS A 181 -18.87 -9.31 -18.60
N VAL A 182 -19.91 -9.44 -17.78
CA VAL A 182 -21.19 -10.08 -18.16
C VAL A 182 -22.43 -9.26 -17.77
N SER A 183 -22.27 -8.21 -16.98
CA SER A 183 -23.35 -7.37 -16.43
C SER A 183 -22.96 -5.90 -16.52
N PRO A 184 -23.90 -4.97 -16.70
CA PRO A 184 -23.61 -3.54 -16.60
C PRO A 184 -23.27 -3.08 -15.18
N SER A 185 -23.49 -3.92 -14.15
CA SER A 185 -23.32 -3.58 -12.74
C SER A 185 -21.98 -4.09 -12.19
N TRP A 186 -21.30 -3.26 -11.40
CA TRP A 186 -19.93 -3.47 -10.89
C TRP A 186 -19.90 -3.97 -9.44
N PHE A 187 -20.70 -4.96 -9.10
CA PHE A 187 -20.98 -5.32 -7.71
C PHE A 187 -20.20 -6.53 -7.16
N SER A 188 -19.55 -7.34 -7.99
CA SER A 188 -18.93 -8.59 -7.53
C SER A 188 -17.72 -9.02 -8.35
N ARG A 189 -16.71 -9.57 -7.66
CA ARG A 189 -15.54 -10.21 -8.28
C ARG A 189 -15.83 -11.66 -8.73
N GLY A 190 -16.58 -12.40 -7.94
CA GLY A 190 -17.00 -13.78 -8.24
C GLY A 190 -18.48 -13.87 -8.59
N PRO A 191 -18.96 -15.06 -9.03
CA PRO A 191 -18.29 -16.36 -9.05
C PRO A 191 -17.55 -16.72 -10.34
N LEU A 192 -17.08 -15.75 -11.10
CA LEU A 192 -16.31 -15.94 -12.34
C LEU A 192 -14.86 -16.35 -12.03
N PRO A 193 -14.09 -16.90 -13.01
CA PRO A 193 -12.65 -17.06 -12.86
C PRO A 193 -12.00 -15.75 -12.42
N ASP A 194 -11.16 -15.80 -11.40
CA ASP A 194 -10.57 -14.62 -10.79
C ASP A 194 -9.42 -14.06 -11.61
N LEU A 195 -9.74 -13.31 -12.64
CA LEU A 195 -8.75 -12.63 -13.47
C LEU A 195 -8.22 -11.32 -12.87
N ALA A 196 -8.87 -10.76 -11.84
CA ALA A 196 -8.37 -9.57 -11.16
C ALA A 196 -6.99 -9.83 -10.51
N GLY A 197 -6.72 -11.04 -10.05
CA GLY A 197 -5.42 -11.48 -9.55
C GLY A 197 -4.27 -11.35 -10.54
N LEU A 198 -4.54 -11.30 -11.86
CA LEU A 198 -3.52 -11.06 -12.89
C LEU A 198 -2.99 -9.62 -12.91
N PHE A 199 -3.61 -8.70 -12.18
CA PHE A 199 -3.23 -7.29 -12.13
C PHE A 199 -2.83 -6.83 -10.72
N ILE A 200 -3.22 -7.57 -9.67
CA ILE A 200 -2.93 -7.28 -8.27
C ILE A 200 -1.60 -7.91 -7.88
N GLY A 201 -0.67 -7.13 -7.32
CA GLY A 201 0.67 -7.59 -6.93
C GLY A 201 1.68 -7.68 -8.10
N TRP A 202 1.25 -7.39 -9.33
CA TRP A 202 2.10 -7.44 -10.51
C TRP A 202 2.81 -6.14 -10.85
N PHE A 203 2.60 -5.07 -10.06
CA PHE A 203 3.26 -3.78 -10.20
C PHE A 203 3.19 -3.18 -11.61
N GLY A 204 2.03 -3.36 -12.27
CA GLY A 204 1.79 -2.84 -13.62
C GLY A 204 2.51 -3.55 -14.75
N THR A 205 3.04 -4.77 -14.52
CA THR A 205 3.76 -5.56 -15.54
C THR A 205 2.83 -6.35 -16.49
N THR A 206 1.53 -6.42 -16.18
CA THR A 206 0.54 -7.22 -16.91
C THR A 206 -0.53 -6.39 -17.60
N GLY A 207 -0.56 -5.07 -17.38
CA GLY A 207 -1.52 -4.16 -17.99
C GLY A 207 -1.73 -2.89 -17.17
N VAL A 208 -2.57 -2.00 -17.67
CA VAL A 208 -2.92 -0.72 -17.06
C VAL A 208 -4.39 -0.72 -16.66
N VAL A 209 -4.67 -0.65 -15.36
CA VAL A 209 -6.03 -0.49 -14.86
C VAL A 209 -6.49 0.95 -15.11
N THR A 210 -7.65 1.10 -15.73
CA THR A 210 -8.26 2.39 -16.09
C THR A 210 -9.48 2.72 -15.24
N ARG A 211 -10.23 1.69 -14.82
CA ARG A 211 -11.35 1.80 -13.87
C ARG A 211 -11.31 0.69 -12.83
N LEU A 212 -11.87 0.98 -11.67
CA LEU A 212 -11.89 0.07 -10.54
C LEU A 212 -13.21 0.20 -9.80
N SER A 213 -13.82 -0.93 -9.45
CA SER A 213 -14.95 -0.99 -8.52
C SER A 213 -14.51 -1.60 -7.19
N LEU A 214 -14.86 -0.91 -6.10
CA LEU A 214 -14.55 -1.31 -4.73
C LEU A 214 -15.82 -1.42 -3.88
N LYS A 215 -15.81 -2.39 -2.97
CA LYS A 215 -16.81 -2.49 -1.90
C LYS A 215 -16.72 -1.26 -0.98
N LEU A 216 -17.89 -0.80 -0.57
CA LEU A 216 -18.05 0.21 0.48
C LEU A 216 -18.62 -0.46 1.72
N TYR A 217 -18.27 0.09 2.88
CA TYR A 217 -18.65 -0.45 4.16
C TYR A 217 -19.45 0.56 4.97
N PRO A 218 -20.30 0.12 5.93
CA PRO A 218 -20.95 1.05 6.85
C PRO A 218 -19.92 1.91 7.56
N ARG A 219 -20.25 3.19 7.76
CA ARG A 219 -19.46 4.12 8.57
C ARG A 219 -20.13 4.32 9.92
N PRO A 220 -19.64 3.69 10.99
CA PRO A 220 -20.16 3.90 12.33
C PRO A 220 -19.91 5.34 12.79
N PRO A 221 -20.91 6.01 13.43
CA PRO A 221 -20.78 7.40 13.88
C PRO A 221 -19.92 7.55 15.13
N TYR A 222 -19.82 6.54 15.97
CA TYR A 222 -19.04 6.56 17.20
C TYR A 222 -17.71 5.85 17.00
N ARG A 223 -16.62 6.50 17.34
CA ARG A 223 -15.26 5.94 17.26
C ARG A 223 -14.45 6.37 18.48
N GLU A 224 -13.62 5.47 18.99
CA GLU A 224 -12.77 5.70 20.14
C GLU A 224 -11.42 5.00 19.98
N VAL A 225 -10.40 5.57 20.62
CA VAL A 225 -9.05 5.01 20.71
C VAL A 225 -8.84 4.46 22.10
N LEU A 226 -8.44 3.19 22.18
CA LEU A 226 -7.93 2.58 23.38
C LEU A 226 -6.43 2.38 23.23
N ALA A 227 -5.67 2.72 24.25
CA ALA A 227 -4.23 2.51 24.30
C ALA A 227 -3.85 1.67 25.52
N PHE A 228 -3.05 0.65 25.28
CA PHE A 228 -2.44 -0.17 26.33
C PHE A 228 -0.95 -0.19 26.11
N SER A 229 -0.16 -0.39 27.17
CA SER A 229 1.29 -0.48 27.06
C SER A 229 1.82 -1.68 27.81
N SER A 230 2.94 -2.22 27.33
CA SER A 230 3.71 -3.29 27.95
C SER A 230 5.19 -3.14 27.63
N ASP A 231 6.04 -3.69 28.47
CA ASP A 231 7.49 -3.79 28.24
C ASP A 231 7.91 -5.20 27.77
N ASP A 232 6.97 -6.11 27.62
CA ASP A 232 7.23 -7.51 27.25
C ASP A 232 6.99 -7.71 25.75
N ILE A 233 8.09 -7.82 25.01
CA ILE A 233 8.07 -8.06 23.55
C ILE A 233 7.55 -9.47 23.22
N ASP A 234 7.82 -10.45 24.05
CA ASP A 234 7.45 -11.84 23.81
C ASP A 234 5.94 -12.08 24.00
N ALA A 235 5.25 -11.17 24.68
CA ALA A 235 3.80 -11.20 24.83
C ALA A 235 3.02 -10.67 23.60
N ILE A 236 3.69 -10.06 22.61
CA ILE A 236 3.02 -9.44 21.45
C ILE A 236 2.14 -10.44 20.69
N PRO A 237 2.59 -11.65 20.33
CA PRO A 237 1.76 -12.59 19.56
C PRO A 237 0.46 -12.94 20.26
N GLU A 238 0.52 -13.22 21.55
CA GLU A 238 -0.66 -13.56 22.35
C GLU A 238 -1.59 -12.35 22.53
N ALA A 239 -1.03 -11.15 22.75
CA ALA A 239 -1.82 -9.93 22.85
C ALA A 239 -2.58 -9.62 21.55
N ILE A 240 -1.95 -9.82 20.37
CA ILE A 240 -2.63 -9.68 19.10
C ILE A 240 -3.72 -10.74 18.94
N PHE A 241 -3.41 -12.00 19.28
CA PHE A 241 -4.36 -13.10 19.19
C PHE A 241 -5.61 -12.81 20.03
N GLU A 242 -5.45 -12.52 21.33
CA GLU A 242 -6.57 -12.22 22.23
C GLU A 242 -7.36 -10.99 21.79
N THR A 243 -6.68 -9.95 21.31
CA THR A 243 -7.32 -8.72 20.80
C THR A 243 -8.21 -9.03 19.58
N THR A 244 -7.71 -9.82 18.65
CA THR A 244 -8.42 -10.16 17.42
C THR A 244 -9.53 -11.21 17.65
N GLN A 245 -9.42 -12.05 18.67
CA GLN A 245 -10.47 -13.03 19.05
C GLN A 245 -11.79 -12.36 19.48
N LEU A 246 -11.72 -11.12 19.99
CA LEU A 246 -12.96 -10.41 20.37
C LEU A 246 -13.82 -10.00 19.15
N ASP A 247 -13.21 -9.88 17.94
CA ASP A 247 -13.87 -9.41 16.70
C ASP A 247 -14.64 -8.08 16.86
N LEU A 248 -14.11 -7.18 17.70
CA LEU A 248 -14.74 -5.91 18.05
C LEU A 248 -14.00 -4.67 17.53
N LEU A 249 -12.78 -4.86 17.05
CA LEU A 249 -11.90 -3.75 16.62
C LEU A 249 -12.25 -3.25 15.20
N GLU A 250 -11.94 -1.98 14.95
CA GLU A 250 -11.94 -1.40 13.61
C GLU A 250 -10.52 -1.42 13.03
N ASP A 251 -9.54 -1.00 13.84
CA ASP A 251 -8.13 -0.94 13.45
C ASP A 251 -7.22 -1.26 14.63
N PHE A 252 -5.99 -1.70 14.35
CA PHE A 252 -5.05 -2.09 15.39
C PHE A 252 -3.60 -1.82 14.97
N PHE A 253 -2.92 -0.98 15.74
CA PHE A 253 -1.52 -0.62 15.57
C PHE A 253 -0.68 -1.03 16.76
N LEU A 254 0.56 -1.43 16.49
CA LEU A 254 1.63 -1.48 17.48
C LEU A 254 2.58 -0.32 17.21
N ILE A 255 2.90 0.46 18.23
CA ILE A 255 3.93 1.48 18.18
C ILE A 255 5.06 1.01 19.07
N MET A 256 6.21 0.84 18.47
CA MET A 256 7.43 0.39 19.15
C MET A 256 8.52 1.39 18.80
N GLN A 257 9.10 2.03 19.81
CA GLN A 257 10.15 3.02 19.64
C GLN A 257 11.31 2.67 20.55
N GLU A 258 12.51 2.63 19.98
CA GLU A 258 13.73 2.64 20.75
C GLU A 258 14.06 4.08 21.12
N LYS A 259 13.93 4.40 22.42
CA LYS A 259 14.49 5.61 23.01
C LYS A 259 15.27 5.21 24.26
N PRO A 260 16.33 5.96 24.65
CA PRO A 260 17.10 5.63 25.83
C PRO A 260 16.26 5.44 27.09
N ASP A 261 15.16 6.21 27.21
CA ASP A 261 14.23 6.17 28.34
C ASP A 261 13.00 5.28 28.10
N TRP A 262 12.87 4.66 26.90
CA TRP A 262 11.69 3.92 26.45
C TRP A 262 12.04 2.57 25.84
N MET A 263 13.20 2.03 26.13
CA MET A 263 13.63 0.73 25.62
C MET A 263 12.56 -0.31 25.96
N ASN A 264 12.08 -0.99 24.93
CA ASN A 264 11.05 -2.04 24.97
C ASN A 264 9.62 -1.57 25.31
N HIS A 265 9.33 -0.27 25.28
CA HIS A 265 7.95 0.17 25.51
C HIS A 265 7.10 -0.02 24.26
N ILE A 266 6.08 -0.85 24.37
CA ILE A 266 5.17 -1.22 23.30
C ILE A 266 3.82 -0.59 23.60
N PHE A 267 3.28 0.17 22.63
CA PHE A 267 1.92 0.66 22.70
C PHE A 267 1.02 -0.13 21.76
N TYR A 268 -0.06 -0.66 22.31
CA TYR A 268 -1.14 -1.32 21.60
C TYR A 268 -2.25 -0.29 21.41
N ILE A 269 -2.43 0.18 20.19
CA ILE A 269 -3.42 1.20 19.85
C ILE A 269 -4.57 0.52 19.12
N ILE A 270 -5.72 0.45 19.78
CA ILE A 270 -6.91 -0.20 19.26
C ILE A 270 -7.96 0.86 18.97
N ILE A 271 -8.48 0.87 17.75
CA ILE A 271 -9.59 1.71 17.36
C ILE A 271 -10.85 0.87 17.36
N VAL A 272 -11.83 1.32 18.08
CA VAL A 272 -13.16 0.73 18.14
C VAL A 272 -14.19 1.66 17.54
N SER A 273 -15.18 1.08 16.85
CA SER A 273 -16.29 1.85 16.28
C SER A 273 -17.62 1.18 16.55
N ALA A 274 -18.69 1.97 16.63
CA ALA A 274 -20.02 1.50 16.99
C ALA A 274 -21.12 2.33 16.33
N HIS A 275 -22.31 1.74 16.18
CA HIS A 275 -23.49 2.44 15.67
C HIS A 275 -24.28 3.15 16.77
N PHE A 276 -24.08 2.74 18.04
CA PHE A 276 -24.74 3.27 19.22
C PHE A 276 -23.71 3.53 20.32
N GLU A 277 -23.95 4.49 21.18
CA GLU A 277 -23.04 4.86 22.27
C GLU A 277 -22.87 3.70 23.27
N GLU A 278 -23.96 3.02 23.60
CA GLU A 278 -23.93 1.86 24.50
C GLU A 278 -23.11 0.69 23.94
N GLU A 279 -23.15 0.47 22.63
CA GLU A 279 -22.31 -0.52 21.95
C GLU A 279 -20.84 -0.13 22.08
N LEU A 280 -20.49 1.15 21.92
CA LEU A 280 -19.12 1.63 22.07
C LEU A 280 -18.59 1.36 23.49
N GLU A 281 -19.38 1.69 24.51
CA GLU A 281 -18.97 1.48 25.91
C GLU A 281 -18.81 -0.02 26.25
N LEU A 282 -19.67 -0.89 25.72
CA LEU A 282 -19.50 -2.35 25.86
C LEU A 282 -18.20 -2.85 25.20
N LYS A 283 -17.88 -2.39 24.00
CA LYS A 283 -16.63 -2.75 23.31
C LYS A 283 -15.40 -2.29 24.10
N LYS A 284 -15.42 -1.05 24.58
CA LYS A 284 -14.33 -0.51 25.43
C LYS A 284 -14.16 -1.34 26.71
N ALA A 285 -15.25 -1.70 27.37
CA ALA A 285 -15.21 -2.52 28.56
C ALA A 285 -14.64 -3.92 28.29
N ALA A 286 -15.02 -4.55 27.18
CA ALA A 286 -14.50 -5.85 26.78
C ALA A 286 -12.97 -5.83 26.58
N PHE A 287 -12.42 -4.86 25.89
CA PHE A 287 -10.96 -4.73 25.73
C PHE A 287 -10.25 -4.46 27.04
N LYS A 288 -10.79 -3.58 27.90
CA LYS A 288 -10.21 -3.29 29.22
C LYS A 288 -10.19 -4.54 30.09
N GLU A 289 -11.27 -5.34 30.09
CA GLU A 289 -11.34 -6.59 30.85
C GLU A 289 -10.38 -7.64 30.29
N MET A 290 -10.32 -7.81 28.98
CA MET A 290 -9.40 -8.74 28.33
C MET A 290 -7.96 -8.45 28.72
N PHE A 291 -7.51 -7.18 28.60
CA PHE A 291 -6.14 -6.82 28.96
C PHE A 291 -5.88 -6.87 30.47
N ARG A 292 -6.89 -6.61 31.31
CA ARG A 292 -6.77 -6.80 32.76
C ARG A 292 -6.59 -8.27 33.15
N ALA A 293 -7.25 -9.16 32.42
CA ALA A 293 -7.21 -10.61 32.64
C ALA A 293 -6.07 -11.30 31.88
N PHE A 294 -5.27 -10.54 31.11
CA PHE A 294 -4.24 -11.07 30.23
C PHE A 294 -3.18 -11.86 31.02
N LYS A 295 -3.00 -13.13 30.65
CA LYS A 295 -2.15 -14.07 31.36
C LYS A 295 -0.80 -14.31 30.70
N GLY A 296 -0.49 -13.64 29.60
CA GLY A 296 0.71 -13.83 28.79
C GLY A 296 2.05 -13.39 29.44
N GLY A 297 2.06 -13.24 30.77
CA GLY A 297 3.28 -12.88 31.52
C GLY A 297 3.57 -11.38 31.58
N ALA A 298 2.90 -10.59 30.77
CA ALA A 298 3.09 -9.15 30.68
C ALA A 298 2.05 -8.38 31.52
N CYS A 299 2.51 -7.34 32.18
CA CYS A 299 1.60 -6.36 32.79
C CYS A 299 1.12 -5.40 31.71
N MET A 300 -0.13 -5.52 31.28
CA MET A 300 -0.75 -4.60 30.34
C MET A 300 -1.36 -3.42 31.10
N THR A 301 -0.80 -2.25 30.90
CA THR A 301 -1.28 -1.01 31.53
C THR A 301 -2.19 -0.25 30.58
N TYR A 302 -3.42 0.05 31.02
CA TYR A 302 -4.31 0.95 30.29
C TYR A 302 -3.81 2.40 30.41
N VAL A 303 -3.65 3.07 29.28
CA VAL A 303 -3.25 4.47 29.21
C VAL A 303 -4.50 5.35 29.30
N GLU A 304 -4.88 5.77 30.50
CA GLU A 304 -6.10 6.58 30.73
C GLU A 304 -6.01 7.96 30.09
N ASP A 305 -4.85 8.62 30.17
CA ASP A 305 -4.61 9.98 29.73
C ASP A 305 -3.83 10.05 28.41
N LEU A 306 -4.32 9.34 27.38
CA LEU A 306 -3.75 9.52 26.05
C LEU A 306 -3.88 11.00 25.63
N HIS A 307 -2.74 11.63 25.36
CA HIS A 307 -2.71 13.07 25.03
C HIS A 307 -3.73 13.41 23.93
N PRO A 308 -4.57 14.44 24.09
CA PRO A 308 -5.68 14.73 23.18
C PRO A 308 -5.26 14.85 21.70
N ALA A 309 -4.05 15.39 21.44
CA ALA A 309 -3.52 15.50 20.08
C ALA A 309 -3.20 14.14 19.47
N LEU A 310 -2.68 13.17 20.26
CA LEU A 310 -2.45 11.80 19.81
C LEU A 310 -3.77 11.07 19.55
N ARG A 311 -4.71 11.16 20.51
CA ARG A 311 -6.06 10.59 20.35
C ARG A 311 -6.73 11.10 19.07
N LYS A 312 -6.68 12.41 18.82
CA LYS A 312 -7.21 13.01 17.58
C LYS A 312 -6.53 12.43 16.34
N ARG A 313 -5.20 12.27 16.34
CA ARG A 313 -4.46 11.71 15.22
C ARG A 313 -4.87 10.28 14.88
N PHE A 314 -5.10 9.44 15.90
CA PHE A 314 -5.56 8.05 15.68
C PHE A 314 -7.02 7.99 15.25
N LEU A 315 -7.86 8.95 15.63
CA LEU A 315 -9.25 9.02 15.17
C LEU A 315 -9.39 9.65 13.79
N ASP A 316 -8.39 10.43 13.33
CA ASP A 316 -8.36 10.89 11.95
C ASP A 316 -8.20 9.68 11.00
N VAL A 317 -8.81 9.77 9.84
CA VAL A 317 -8.69 8.75 8.81
C VAL A 317 -8.11 9.42 7.56
N PRO A 318 -6.92 9.00 7.12
CA PRO A 318 -6.02 8.00 7.70
C PRO A 318 -5.34 8.50 9.00
N PRO A 319 -5.02 7.61 9.94
CA PRO A 319 -4.24 8.00 11.11
C PRO A 319 -2.83 8.39 10.66
N LEU A 320 -2.49 9.69 10.82
CA LEU A 320 -1.20 10.24 10.36
C LEU A 320 -0.12 10.25 11.45
N ALA A 321 -0.30 9.49 12.51
CA ALA A 321 0.62 9.48 13.65
C ALA A 321 2.04 9.05 13.28
N ALA A 322 2.17 8.04 12.44
CA ALA A 322 3.45 7.51 11.99
C ALA A 322 4.16 8.47 11.01
N LEU A 323 3.46 8.95 9.99
CA LEU A 323 4.06 9.81 8.96
C LEU A 323 4.66 11.11 9.53
N ALA A 324 4.07 11.68 10.59
CA ALA A 324 4.57 12.92 11.18
C ALA A 324 5.85 12.73 12.01
N ALA A 325 6.10 11.52 12.54
CA ALA A 325 7.28 11.21 13.35
C ALA A 325 8.47 10.75 12.50
N ASP A 326 8.21 10.17 11.33
CA ASP A 326 9.22 9.46 10.55
C ASP A 326 9.94 10.31 9.52
N PHE A 327 9.35 11.43 9.06
CA PHE A 327 10.03 12.34 8.14
C PHE A 327 10.93 13.31 8.91
N ARG A 328 12.25 13.14 8.75
CA ARG A 328 13.28 14.00 9.33
C ARG A 328 13.72 15.10 8.35
N LYS A 329 14.72 15.87 8.78
CA LYS A 329 15.41 16.84 7.91
C LYS A 329 15.85 16.14 6.61
N GLY A 330 15.51 16.73 5.47
CA GLY A 330 15.81 16.17 4.15
C GLY A 330 14.70 15.29 3.55
N GLY A 331 13.69 14.89 4.34
CA GLY A 331 12.44 14.30 3.87
C GLY A 331 12.55 12.94 3.17
N GLY A 332 13.61 12.18 3.44
CA GLY A 332 13.76 10.80 3.00
C GLY A 332 13.09 9.84 3.99
N PHE A 333 12.36 8.89 3.45
CA PHE A 333 11.76 7.80 4.21
C PHE A 333 11.61 6.58 3.31
N GLU A 334 12.03 5.43 3.81
CA GLU A 334 11.82 4.15 3.14
C GLU A 334 11.72 3.04 4.19
N TYR A 335 11.14 1.91 3.83
CA TYR A 335 11.01 0.78 4.72
C TYR A 335 10.90 -0.54 3.98
N THR A 336 11.38 -1.60 4.61
CA THR A 336 10.99 -2.95 4.27
C THR A 336 9.66 -3.26 4.96
N GLY A 337 8.57 -3.33 4.21
CA GLY A 337 7.29 -3.82 4.72
C GLY A 337 7.28 -5.34 4.67
N ALA A 338 7.39 -6.00 5.81
CA ALA A 338 7.34 -7.45 5.91
C ALA A 338 5.96 -7.90 6.38
N ILE A 339 5.28 -8.73 5.61
CA ILE A 339 4.08 -9.43 6.10
C ILE A 339 4.59 -10.65 6.86
N LEU A 340 4.46 -10.62 8.19
CA LEU A 340 5.00 -11.66 9.07
C LEU A 340 3.89 -12.50 9.72
N PRO A 341 4.16 -13.79 9.97
CA PRO A 341 3.43 -14.56 10.97
C PRO A 341 3.56 -13.88 12.35
N LEU A 342 2.49 -13.92 13.16
CA LEU A 342 2.44 -13.18 14.42
C LEU A 342 3.52 -13.61 15.43
N ASP A 343 3.84 -14.90 15.46
CA ASP A 343 4.87 -15.49 16.35
C ASP A 343 6.31 -15.07 16.01
N ARG A 344 6.52 -14.41 14.87
CA ARG A 344 7.84 -13.91 14.44
C ARG A 344 8.09 -12.45 14.83
N VAL A 345 7.10 -11.74 15.32
CA VAL A 345 7.22 -10.32 15.67
C VAL A 345 8.29 -10.03 16.72
N PRO A 346 8.42 -10.81 17.83
CA PRO A 346 9.46 -10.57 18.80
C PRO A 346 10.89 -10.69 18.23
N GLU A 347 11.12 -11.69 17.39
CA GLU A 347 12.41 -11.88 16.73
C GLU A 347 12.68 -10.77 15.69
N ALA A 348 11.67 -10.40 14.90
CA ALA A 348 11.77 -9.30 13.93
C ALA A 348 12.14 -7.98 14.61
N TRP A 349 11.55 -7.69 15.76
CA TRP A 349 11.89 -6.50 16.55
C TRP A 349 13.36 -6.49 16.99
N ARG A 350 13.84 -7.57 17.59
CA ARG A 350 15.23 -7.68 18.04
C ARG A 350 16.20 -7.50 16.87
N LYS A 351 15.92 -8.18 15.74
CA LYS A 351 16.70 -8.05 14.51
C LYS A 351 16.65 -6.64 13.93
N GLY A 352 15.50 -5.99 13.96
CA GLY A 352 15.34 -4.62 13.50
C GLY A 352 16.20 -3.63 14.28
N ILE A 353 16.27 -3.75 15.59
CA ILE A 353 17.16 -2.96 16.46
C ILE A 353 18.64 -3.21 16.08
N GLU A 354 19.06 -4.48 15.97
CA GLU A 354 20.43 -4.83 15.58
C GLU A 354 20.84 -4.22 14.24
N ILE A 355 19.95 -4.29 13.23
CA ILE A 355 20.18 -3.70 11.90
C ILE A 355 20.29 -2.18 12.00
N SER A 356 19.36 -1.55 12.69
CA SER A 356 19.36 -0.09 12.85
C SER A 356 20.66 0.41 13.48
N HIS A 357 21.11 -0.22 14.56
CA HIS A 357 22.36 0.14 15.23
C HIS A 357 23.59 -0.08 14.33
N ARG A 358 23.65 -1.20 13.61
CA ARG A 358 24.77 -1.52 12.72
C ARG A 358 24.95 -0.48 11.62
N HIS A 359 23.85 0.09 11.11
CA HIS A 359 23.85 1.08 10.06
C HIS A 359 23.72 2.52 10.55
N GLY A 360 23.82 2.75 11.88
CA GLY A 360 23.72 4.10 12.46
C GLY A 360 22.35 4.75 12.31
N MET A 361 21.30 3.92 12.12
CA MET A 361 19.93 4.39 11.98
C MET A 361 19.20 4.37 13.33
N VAL A 362 18.13 5.14 13.44
CA VAL A 362 17.23 5.08 14.60
C VAL A 362 16.10 4.11 14.31
N CYS A 363 15.87 3.22 15.23
CA CYS A 363 14.78 2.28 15.20
C CYS A 363 13.46 2.97 15.62
N SER A 364 12.52 3.04 14.71
CA SER A 364 11.16 3.53 14.99
C SER A 364 10.19 2.72 14.13
N TYR A 365 9.29 1.99 14.79
CA TYR A 365 8.40 1.09 14.07
C TYR A 365 6.95 1.38 14.42
N VAL A 366 6.15 1.54 13.37
CA VAL A 366 4.70 1.41 13.44
C VAL A 366 4.32 0.19 12.65
N HIS A 367 3.56 -0.70 13.27
CA HIS A 367 3.13 -1.95 12.67
C HIS A 367 1.61 -1.98 12.67
N GLN A 368 1.00 -2.41 11.57
CA GLN A 368 -0.44 -2.58 11.48
C GLN A 368 -0.79 -4.07 11.42
N VAL A 369 -1.72 -4.48 12.28
CA VAL A 369 -2.33 -5.80 12.20
C VAL A 369 -3.24 -5.81 10.99
N LEU A 370 -2.88 -6.57 9.94
CA LEU A 370 -3.62 -6.60 8.67
C LEU A 370 -4.90 -7.42 8.77
N THR A 371 -4.76 -8.56 9.43
CA THR A 371 -5.83 -9.55 9.64
C THR A 371 -5.56 -10.26 10.96
N CYS A 372 -6.40 -11.19 11.39
CA CYS A 372 -6.12 -12.03 12.55
C CYS A 372 -4.96 -13.02 12.33
N HIS A 373 -4.38 -13.09 11.12
CA HIS A 373 -3.35 -14.09 10.77
C HIS A 373 -1.95 -13.50 10.59
N SER A 374 -1.84 -12.20 10.36
CA SER A 374 -0.57 -11.58 10.00
C SER A 374 -0.51 -10.10 10.38
N ILE A 375 0.71 -9.60 10.44
CA ILE A 375 1.01 -8.20 10.70
C ILE A 375 1.89 -7.64 9.58
N MET A 376 1.65 -6.41 9.19
CA MET A 376 2.63 -5.63 8.41
C MET A 376 3.64 -5.07 9.41
N PHE A 377 4.84 -5.65 9.39
CA PHE A 377 5.98 -5.22 10.18
C PHE A 377 6.88 -4.34 9.32
N GLY A 378 7.03 -3.07 9.70
CA GLY A 378 7.88 -2.13 8.97
C GLY A 378 9.26 -2.00 9.60
N PHE A 379 10.32 -2.33 8.87
CA PHE A 379 11.67 -1.90 9.19
C PHE A 379 11.86 -0.51 8.58
N ASN A 380 11.64 0.55 9.37
CA ASN A 380 11.50 1.91 8.89
C ASN A 380 12.81 2.69 9.02
N TYR A 381 13.16 3.46 7.99
CA TYR A 381 14.37 4.27 7.94
C TYR A 381 14.06 5.67 7.44
N SER A 382 14.32 6.67 8.28
CA SER A 382 14.25 8.09 7.95
C SER A 382 15.65 8.60 7.68
N PHE A 383 15.85 9.33 6.60
CA PHE A 383 17.16 9.80 6.17
C PHE A 383 17.13 11.16 5.47
N ASN A 384 18.27 11.82 5.39
CA ASN A 384 18.42 13.05 4.64
C ASN A 384 18.71 12.73 3.15
N ARG A 385 17.76 13.04 2.28
CA ARG A 385 17.89 12.81 0.83
C ARG A 385 18.99 13.63 0.15
N ALA A 386 19.52 14.64 0.82
CA ALA A 386 20.64 15.44 0.34
C ALA A 386 22.00 14.92 0.80
N ASP A 387 22.02 13.90 1.68
CA ASP A 387 23.23 13.29 2.20
C ASP A 387 23.48 11.93 1.54
N PRO A 388 24.52 11.81 0.69
CA PRO A 388 24.83 10.54 0.03
C PRO A 388 25.19 9.40 0.98
N GLU A 389 25.81 9.71 2.13
CA GLU A 389 26.20 8.69 3.13
C GLU A 389 24.97 8.12 3.82
N GLU A 390 24.02 8.97 4.24
CA GLU A 390 22.75 8.50 4.82
C GLU A 390 21.93 7.68 3.81
N ILE A 391 21.97 8.03 2.51
CA ILE A 391 21.32 7.25 1.45
C ILE A 391 21.92 5.84 1.35
N GLU A 392 23.26 5.72 1.35
CA GLU A 392 23.94 4.42 1.25
C GLU A 392 23.73 3.57 2.50
N HIS A 393 23.76 4.17 3.71
CA HIS A 393 23.42 3.47 4.95
C HIS A 393 21.97 2.95 4.92
N THR A 394 21.04 3.76 4.43
CA THR A 394 19.63 3.35 4.27
C THR A 394 19.50 2.17 3.31
N ARG A 395 20.17 2.20 2.15
CA ARG A 395 20.15 1.09 1.19
C ARG A 395 20.72 -0.20 1.78
N ALA A 396 21.82 -0.10 2.52
CA ALA A 396 22.43 -1.25 3.18
C ALA A 396 21.51 -1.84 4.24
N ALA A 397 20.86 -0.99 5.06
CA ALA A 397 19.89 -1.39 6.07
C ALA A 397 18.66 -2.07 5.44
N LEU A 398 18.13 -1.52 4.33
CA LEU A 398 17.00 -2.12 3.59
C LEU A 398 17.36 -3.50 3.03
N ALA A 399 18.54 -3.64 2.42
CA ALA A 399 18.98 -4.92 1.87
C ALA A 399 19.13 -6.00 2.95
N GLU A 400 19.59 -5.63 4.15
CA GLU A 400 19.67 -6.53 5.30
C GLU A 400 18.28 -6.84 5.86
N SER A 401 17.39 -5.85 5.96
CA SER A 401 16.01 -6.02 6.42
C SER A 401 15.21 -6.94 5.50
N ASN A 402 15.39 -6.81 4.18
CA ASN A 402 14.74 -7.68 3.19
C ASN A 402 15.17 -9.14 3.39
N ARG A 403 16.49 -9.41 3.56
CA ARG A 403 16.97 -10.77 3.87
C ARG A 403 16.39 -11.29 5.16
N THR A 404 16.43 -10.46 6.21
CA THR A 404 15.92 -10.82 7.54
C THR A 404 14.42 -11.11 7.51
N ALA A 405 13.62 -10.32 6.80
CA ALA A 405 12.19 -10.57 6.64
C ALA A 405 11.90 -11.94 6.01
N LEU A 406 12.63 -12.29 4.96
CA LEU A 406 12.52 -13.60 4.30
C LEU A 406 13.05 -14.75 5.18
N ASP A 407 14.13 -14.54 5.94
CA ASP A 407 14.69 -15.54 6.87
C ASP A 407 13.74 -15.86 8.03
N LEU A 408 12.94 -14.88 8.44
CA LEU A 408 11.88 -15.04 9.43
C LEU A 408 10.60 -15.71 8.88
N GLY A 409 10.61 -16.13 7.61
CA GLY A 409 9.44 -16.73 6.96
C GLY A 409 8.38 -15.73 6.53
N GLY A 410 8.73 -14.44 6.49
CA GLY A 410 7.85 -13.39 6.02
C GLY A 410 7.85 -13.22 4.51
N LEU A 411 6.97 -12.34 4.04
CA LEU A 411 6.86 -11.91 2.63
C LEU A 411 7.18 -10.42 2.54
N ILE A 412 7.97 -10.02 1.55
CA ILE A 412 8.27 -8.60 1.34
C ILE A 412 7.10 -7.96 0.59
N TRP A 413 6.41 -7.03 1.24
CA TRP A 413 5.33 -6.27 0.63
C TRP A 413 5.91 -5.14 -0.22
N LYS A 414 5.50 -5.06 -1.48
CA LYS A 414 5.92 -4.04 -2.45
C LYS A 414 7.44 -3.78 -2.49
N GLY A 415 8.22 -4.85 -2.48
CA GLY A 415 9.68 -4.77 -2.53
C GLY A 415 10.20 -4.12 -3.82
N GLU A 416 11.31 -3.38 -3.72
CA GLU A 416 12.09 -2.91 -4.87
C GLU A 416 12.64 -4.09 -5.69
N VAL A 417 13.21 -3.80 -6.86
CA VAL A 417 13.65 -4.85 -7.82
C VAL A 417 14.59 -5.88 -7.19
N ASP A 418 15.51 -5.47 -6.33
CA ASP A 418 16.45 -6.40 -5.69
C ASP A 418 15.75 -7.28 -4.64
N ALA A 419 14.80 -6.73 -3.88
CA ALA A 419 13.95 -7.50 -2.96
C ALA A 419 13.04 -8.49 -3.71
N GLN A 420 12.53 -8.11 -4.89
CA GLN A 420 11.78 -9.02 -5.75
C GLN A 420 12.65 -10.18 -6.25
N ARG A 421 13.92 -9.94 -6.62
CA ARG A 421 14.87 -10.99 -6.98
C ARG A 421 15.13 -11.93 -5.81
N MET A 422 15.41 -11.40 -4.61
CA MET A 422 15.58 -12.22 -3.40
C MET A 422 14.34 -13.10 -3.14
N THR A 423 13.15 -12.57 -3.42
CA THR A 423 11.90 -13.32 -3.28
C THR A 423 11.78 -14.43 -4.33
N LEU A 424 12.09 -14.14 -5.61
CA LEU A 424 12.09 -15.12 -6.70
C LEU A 424 13.10 -16.25 -6.46
N ASP A 425 14.30 -15.93 -5.94
CA ASP A 425 15.36 -16.91 -5.64
C ASP A 425 14.94 -17.92 -4.55
N ARG A 426 14.02 -17.54 -3.67
CA ARG A 426 13.50 -18.40 -2.58
C ARG A 426 12.16 -19.05 -2.92
N MET A 427 11.54 -18.61 -4.00
CA MET A 427 10.24 -19.11 -4.44
C MET A 427 10.34 -20.56 -4.93
N ASP A 428 9.26 -21.31 -4.77
CA ASP A 428 9.12 -22.59 -5.45
C ASP A 428 9.44 -22.43 -6.94
N PRO A 429 10.35 -23.25 -7.51
CA PRO A 429 10.83 -23.07 -8.88
C PRO A 429 9.74 -23.15 -9.94
N GLU A 430 8.68 -23.95 -9.71
CA GLU A 430 7.56 -24.03 -10.66
C GLU A 430 6.68 -22.79 -10.60
N THR A 431 6.48 -22.24 -9.39
CA THR A 431 5.77 -20.97 -9.19
C THR A 431 6.53 -19.81 -9.85
N ALA A 432 7.85 -19.72 -9.68
CA ALA A 432 8.66 -18.72 -10.36
C ALA A 432 8.56 -18.84 -11.89
N ARG A 433 8.62 -20.08 -12.43
CA ARG A 433 8.41 -20.34 -13.88
C ARG A 433 7.01 -19.96 -14.34
N LEU A 434 5.99 -20.19 -13.52
CA LEU A 434 4.60 -19.80 -13.84
C LEU A 434 4.46 -18.29 -13.94
N ILE A 435 5.05 -17.53 -13.00
CA ILE A 435 5.08 -16.06 -13.04
C ILE A 435 5.69 -15.58 -14.36
N GLN A 436 6.87 -16.11 -14.74
CA GLN A 436 7.54 -15.73 -15.99
C GLN A 436 6.72 -16.11 -17.23
N LYS A 437 6.01 -17.25 -17.19
CA LYS A 437 5.13 -17.69 -18.27
C LYS A 437 3.93 -16.77 -18.45
N ILE A 438 3.26 -16.41 -17.34
CA ILE A 438 2.12 -15.47 -17.34
C ILE A 438 2.58 -14.12 -17.89
N LYS A 439 3.70 -13.58 -17.37
CA LYS A 439 4.25 -12.30 -17.81
C LYS A 439 4.52 -12.29 -19.32
N ARG A 440 5.14 -13.33 -19.88
CA ARG A 440 5.39 -13.45 -21.33
C ARG A 440 4.13 -13.56 -22.19
N VAL A 441 3.07 -14.17 -21.66
CA VAL A 441 1.78 -14.26 -22.36
C VAL A 441 1.08 -12.91 -22.36
N MET A 442 1.10 -12.20 -21.23
CA MET A 442 0.43 -10.90 -21.07
C MET A 442 1.19 -9.76 -21.77
N ASP A 443 2.52 -9.77 -21.71
CA ASP A 443 3.40 -8.75 -22.26
C ASP A 443 4.50 -9.38 -23.12
N PRO A 444 4.16 -9.81 -24.35
CA PRO A 444 5.08 -10.57 -25.20
C PRO A 444 6.33 -9.77 -25.65
N ASN A 445 6.26 -8.45 -25.68
CA ASN A 445 7.38 -7.57 -26.04
C ASN A 445 8.14 -7.01 -24.83
N GLY A 446 7.70 -7.31 -23.60
CA GLY A 446 8.39 -6.91 -22.36
C GLY A 446 8.40 -5.40 -22.13
N ILE A 447 7.35 -4.69 -22.57
CA ILE A 447 7.29 -3.23 -22.47
C ILE A 447 6.80 -2.73 -21.10
N MET A 448 6.02 -3.55 -20.35
CA MET A 448 5.34 -3.09 -19.16
C MET A 448 6.20 -3.16 -17.92
N ASN A 449 6.45 -1.97 -17.34
CA ASN A 449 7.22 -1.75 -16.10
C ASN A 449 8.43 -2.70 -15.94
N PRO A 450 9.35 -2.73 -16.94
CA PRO A 450 10.41 -3.72 -16.99
C PRO A 450 11.37 -3.60 -15.79
N GLY A 451 11.94 -4.73 -15.40
CA GLY A 451 12.75 -4.91 -14.19
C GLY A 451 11.95 -5.47 -13.01
N ASN A 452 10.62 -5.30 -12.98
CA ASN A 452 9.78 -5.86 -11.94
C ASN A 452 9.37 -7.32 -12.27
N TRP A 453 9.48 -8.22 -11.27
CA TRP A 453 9.22 -9.66 -11.40
C TRP A 453 9.98 -10.31 -12.57
N GLU A 454 11.19 -9.84 -12.85
CA GLU A 454 12.12 -10.43 -13.81
C GLU A 454 13.20 -11.22 -13.06
N ALA A 455 13.42 -12.49 -13.52
CA ALA A 455 14.49 -13.36 -13.03
C ALA A 455 15.85 -12.97 -13.60
#